data_8f946b66f01fe1bde896f09a00f5e359
#
_entry.id   8f946b66f01fe1bde896f09a00f5e359
#
_cell.length_a   1.000
_cell.length_b   1.000
_cell.length_c   1.000
_cell.angle_alpha   90.00
_cell.angle_beta   90.00
_cell.angle_gamma   90.00
#
_symmetry.space_group_name_H-M   'P 1'
#
loop_
_entity.id
_entity.type
_entity.pdbx_description
1 polymer ?
#
loop_
_entity_poly.entity_id
_entity_poly.type
_entity_poly.pdbx_seq_one_letter_code
_entity_poly.pdbx_strand_id
1 'polypeptide(L)'
;MPVKNLAVDVITASRDASVKELAQTMLDEELGDLVIAEDDKPVGIVTDRDIALAVARYDDLSELTAEDVMTPDPVTIHEDATAVDLPATMAEGRVRRIPVVDDEGTLVGIATLDDVVATAGEMLDDAATVIEGQSREFEPDE
;
A
#
# COMPACT_ATOMS: atom_id res chain seq x y z
N MET A 1 6.02 1.32 16.82
CA MET A 1 6.68 1.14 15.49
C MET A 1 6.16 2.23 14.54
N PRO A 2 7.03 3.03 13.99
CA PRO A 2 6.60 4.03 13.01
C PRO A 2 6.25 3.36 11.66
N VAL A 3 5.34 3.98 10.92
CA VAL A 3 4.86 3.50 9.62
C VAL A 3 5.99 3.25 8.64
N LYS A 4 7.04 4.08 8.65
CA LYS A 4 8.20 3.89 7.76
C LYS A 4 8.86 2.52 7.86
N ASN A 5 8.75 1.85 9.01
CA ASN A 5 9.30 0.49 9.19
C ASN A 5 8.50 -0.58 8.44
N LEU A 6 7.24 -0.29 8.11
CA LEU A 6 6.37 -1.17 7.32
C LEU A 6 6.34 -0.77 5.83
N ALA A 7 6.77 0.44 5.50
CA ALA A 7 6.73 0.92 4.13
C ALA A 7 7.78 0.19 3.28
N VAL A 8 7.38 -0.14 2.07
CA VAL A 8 8.26 -0.72 1.05
C VAL A 8 8.46 0.28 -0.08
N ASP A 9 9.46 0.04 -0.92
CA ASP A 9 9.71 0.87 -2.10
C ASP A 9 8.47 0.90 -2.98
N VAL A 10 8.18 2.07 -3.53
CA VAL A 10 7.02 2.29 -4.37
C VAL A 10 7.46 2.56 -5.80
N ILE A 11 6.76 1.94 -6.74
CA ILE A 11 6.93 2.23 -8.16
C ILE A 11 5.85 3.23 -8.55
N THR A 12 6.29 4.31 -9.19
CA THR A 12 5.41 5.42 -9.57
C THR A 12 5.31 5.56 -11.08
N ALA A 13 4.28 6.26 -11.51
CA ALA A 13 4.12 6.70 -12.90
C ALA A 13 3.65 8.15 -12.90
N SER A 14 3.74 8.81 -14.07
CA SER A 14 3.26 10.19 -14.22
C SER A 14 1.80 10.23 -14.65
N ARG A 15 1.16 11.39 -14.45
CA ARG A 15 -0.22 11.62 -14.92
C ARG A 15 -0.40 11.35 -16.40
N ASP A 16 0.67 11.61 -17.19
CA ASP A 16 0.65 11.52 -18.64
C ASP A 16 0.97 10.12 -19.17
N ALA A 17 1.35 9.19 -18.29
CA ALA A 17 1.63 7.83 -18.70
C ALA A 17 0.38 7.21 -19.34
N SER A 18 0.55 6.51 -20.45
CA SER A 18 -0.58 5.82 -21.09
C SER A 18 -1.04 4.64 -20.25
N VAL A 19 -2.31 4.28 -20.39
CA VAL A 19 -2.86 3.09 -19.72
C VAL A 19 -2.06 1.84 -20.11
N LYS A 20 -1.60 1.76 -21.36
CA LYS A 20 -0.77 0.65 -21.80
C LYS A 20 0.57 0.60 -21.08
N GLU A 21 1.23 1.76 -20.89
CA GLU A 21 2.47 1.85 -20.13
C GLU A 21 2.26 1.42 -18.67
N LEU A 22 1.15 1.84 -18.06
CA LEU A 22 0.80 1.44 -16.70
C LEU A 22 0.62 -0.08 -16.61
N ALA A 23 -0.13 -0.66 -17.53
CA ALA A 23 -0.35 -2.11 -17.58
C ALA A 23 0.96 -2.85 -17.79
N GLN A 24 1.84 -2.34 -18.65
CA GLN A 24 3.16 -2.93 -18.90
C GLN A 24 4.03 -2.91 -17.64
N THR A 25 4.04 -1.81 -16.91
CA THR A 25 4.77 -1.70 -15.64
C THR A 25 4.24 -2.69 -14.62
N MET A 26 2.91 -2.84 -14.52
CA MET A 26 2.29 -3.82 -13.62
C MET A 26 2.69 -5.24 -13.98
N LEU A 27 2.75 -5.55 -15.27
CA LEU A 27 3.16 -6.86 -15.76
C LEU A 27 4.64 -7.14 -15.45
N ASP A 28 5.51 -6.19 -15.76
CA ASP A 28 6.97 -6.36 -15.62
C ASP A 28 7.41 -6.44 -14.16
N GLU A 29 6.75 -5.66 -13.29
CA GLU A 29 7.09 -5.58 -11.88
C GLU A 29 6.19 -6.46 -10.99
N GLU A 30 5.25 -7.18 -11.60
CA GLU A 30 4.30 -8.04 -10.89
C GLU A 30 3.51 -7.30 -9.81
N LEU A 31 2.99 -6.12 -10.16
CA LEU A 31 2.22 -5.26 -9.26
C LEU A 31 0.77 -5.14 -9.68
N GLY A 32 -0.11 -4.99 -8.71
CA GLY A 32 -1.53 -4.73 -8.95
C GLY A 32 -1.93 -3.26 -8.81
N ASP A 33 -0.98 -2.39 -8.51
CA ASP A 33 -1.23 -0.96 -8.35
C ASP A 33 0.01 -0.13 -8.62
N LEU A 34 -0.21 1.14 -8.96
CA LEU A 34 0.83 2.14 -9.13
C LEU A 34 0.40 3.44 -8.48
N VAL A 35 1.33 4.10 -7.81
CA VAL A 35 1.12 5.46 -7.32
C VAL A 35 1.45 6.41 -8.45
N ILE A 36 0.54 7.33 -8.74
CA ILE A 36 0.76 8.40 -9.70
C ILE A 36 1.34 9.58 -8.92
N ALA A 37 2.52 10.00 -9.31
CA ALA A 37 3.26 11.07 -8.64
C ALA A 37 3.51 12.26 -9.57
N GLU A 38 3.51 13.43 -8.98
CA GLU A 38 3.88 14.68 -9.64
C GLU A 38 4.75 15.46 -8.66
N ASP A 39 5.93 15.88 -9.09
CA ASP A 39 6.92 16.51 -8.22
C ASP A 39 7.21 15.70 -6.96
N ASP A 40 7.32 14.38 -7.12
CA ASP A 40 7.56 13.40 -6.05
C ASP A 40 6.44 13.33 -5.00
N LYS A 41 5.26 13.87 -5.30
CA LYS A 41 4.10 13.83 -4.42
C LYS A 41 3.02 12.92 -5.00
N PRO A 42 2.35 12.10 -4.18
CA PRO A 42 1.27 11.24 -4.67
C PRO A 42 0.05 12.10 -5.05
N VAL A 43 -0.42 11.94 -6.28
CA VAL A 43 -1.59 12.65 -6.79
C VAL A 43 -2.72 11.70 -7.16
N GLY A 44 -2.44 10.41 -7.26
CA GLY A 44 -3.45 9.41 -7.57
C GLY A 44 -2.93 7.99 -7.38
N ILE A 45 -3.84 7.03 -7.48
CA ILE A 45 -3.52 5.61 -7.51
C ILE A 45 -4.29 4.97 -8.65
N VAL A 46 -3.62 4.10 -9.42
CA VAL A 46 -4.21 3.27 -10.44
C VAL A 46 -4.03 1.81 -10.05
N THR A 47 -5.11 1.06 -10.06
CA THR A 47 -5.09 -0.37 -9.81
C THR A 47 -5.32 -1.16 -11.11
N ASP A 48 -4.99 -2.44 -11.11
CA ASP A 48 -5.34 -3.35 -12.21
C ASP A 48 -6.86 -3.40 -12.44
N ARG A 49 -7.65 -3.28 -11.38
CA ARG A 49 -9.10 -3.18 -11.48
C ARG A 49 -9.54 -1.93 -12.21
N ASP A 50 -8.92 -0.78 -11.96
CA ASP A 50 -9.23 0.48 -12.66
C ASP A 50 -9.02 0.33 -14.17
N ILE A 51 -7.94 -0.35 -14.57
CA ILE A 51 -7.64 -0.62 -15.98
C ILE A 51 -8.68 -1.58 -16.58
N ALA A 52 -9.02 -2.64 -15.84
CA ALA A 52 -10.03 -3.59 -16.30
C ALA A 52 -11.40 -2.94 -16.51
N LEU A 53 -11.80 -2.05 -15.58
CA LEU A 53 -13.07 -1.32 -15.69
C LEU A 53 -13.04 -0.28 -16.81
N ALA A 54 -11.88 0.29 -17.12
CA ALA A 54 -11.72 1.20 -18.23
C ALA A 54 -12.03 0.53 -19.57
N VAL A 55 -11.73 -0.77 -19.71
CA VAL A 55 -12.09 -1.55 -20.91
C VAL A 55 -13.61 -1.53 -21.16
N ALA A 56 -14.41 -1.55 -20.09
CA ALA A 56 -15.86 -1.51 -20.21
C ALA A 56 -16.43 -0.09 -20.38
N ARG A 57 -15.73 0.92 -19.89
CA ARG A 57 -16.19 2.31 -19.88
C ARG A 57 -15.85 3.10 -21.14
N TYR A 58 -14.74 2.73 -21.79
CA TYR A 58 -14.21 3.45 -22.95
C TYR A 58 -14.12 2.55 -24.15
N ASP A 59 -14.42 3.09 -25.32
CA ASP A 59 -14.36 2.34 -26.59
C ASP A 59 -12.91 2.13 -27.03
N ASP A 60 -12.04 3.10 -26.76
CA ASP A 60 -10.64 3.05 -27.17
C ASP A 60 -9.75 3.45 -25.97
N LEU A 61 -8.86 2.55 -25.58
CA LEU A 61 -7.92 2.77 -24.48
C LEU A 61 -6.62 3.44 -24.91
N SER A 62 -6.38 3.55 -26.21
CA SER A 62 -5.05 3.96 -26.74
C SER A 62 -4.69 5.39 -26.38
N GLU A 63 -5.66 6.27 -26.15
CA GLU A 63 -5.43 7.66 -25.81
C GLU A 63 -5.65 7.98 -24.32
N LEU A 64 -6.03 6.99 -23.52
CA LEU A 64 -6.21 7.18 -22.10
C LEU A 64 -4.88 7.26 -21.36
N THR A 65 -4.83 8.18 -20.41
CA THR A 65 -3.68 8.37 -19.53
C THR A 65 -4.00 7.96 -18.10
N ALA A 66 -2.98 7.94 -17.25
CA ALA A 66 -3.15 7.69 -15.83
C ALA A 66 -4.19 8.63 -15.20
N GLU A 67 -4.16 9.90 -15.56
CA GLU A 67 -5.11 10.90 -15.05
C GLU A 67 -6.57 10.53 -15.34
N ASP A 68 -6.84 9.90 -16.47
CA ASP A 68 -8.20 9.50 -16.87
C ASP A 68 -8.75 8.35 -16.03
N VAL A 69 -7.90 7.47 -15.52
CA VAL A 69 -8.32 6.24 -14.85
C VAL A 69 -7.98 6.18 -13.36
N MET A 70 -7.12 7.07 -12.88
CA MET A 70 -6.69 7.07 -11.48
C MET A 70 -7.80 7.50 -10.53
N THR A 71 -7.70 7.05 -9.28
CA THR A 71 -8.42 7.67 -8.17
C THR A 71 -7.55 8.83 -7.69
N PRO A 72 -8.05 10.08 -7.80
CA PRO A 72 -7.28 11.25 -7.35
C PRO A 72 -7.29 11.40 -5.84
N ASP A 73 -6.40 12.25 -5.34
CA ASP A 73 -6.30 12.62 -3.93
C ASP A 73 -6.25 11.39 -3.02
N PRO A 74 -5.21 10.53 -3.15
CA PRO A 74 -5.15 9.30 -2.38
C PRO A 74 -5.00 9.61 -0.89
N VAL A 75 -5.58 8.74 -0.06
CA VAL A 75 -5.32 8.76 1.38
C VAL A 75 -3.83 8.51 1.59
N THR A 76 -3.17 9.35 2.36
CA THR A 76 -1.75 9.22 2.68
C THR A 76 -1.56 9.12 4.18
N ILE A 77 -0.39 8.65 4.61
CA ILE A 77 -0.01 8.62 6.00
C ILE A 77 1.44 9.11 6.16
N HIS A 78 1.70 9.80 7.26
CA HIS A 78 3.04 10.31 7.55
C HIS A 78 3.98 9.17 7.94
N GLU A 79 5.24 9.25 7.53
CA GLU A 79 6.24 8.21 7.78
C GLU A 79 6.50 7.95 9.27
N ASP A 80 6.33 8.96 10.12
CA ASP A 80 6.54 8.88 11.56
C ASP A 80 5.25 8.55 12.34
N ALA A 81 4.11 8.43 11.66
CA ALA A 81 2.88 7.97 12.30
C ALA A 81 3.08 6.58 12.88
N THR A 82 2.31 6.25 13.90
CA THR A 82 2.36 4.93 14.53
C THR A 82 1.73 3.87 13.64
N ALA A 83 2.41 2.76 13.42
CA ALA A 83 1.90 1.67 12.58
C ALA A 83 0.56 1.10 13.05
N VAL A 84 0.25 1.24 14.35
CA VAL A 84 -1.06 0.88 14.93
C VAL A 84 -2.21 1.67 14.29
N ASP A 85 -1.93 2.89 13.81
CA ASP A 85 -2.94 3.73 13.18
C ASP A 85 -3.24 3.35 11.72
N LEU A 86 -2.37 2.53 11.10
CA LEU A 86 -2.54 2.11 9.70
C LEU A 86 -3.88 1.41 9.44
N PRO A 87 -4.27 0.37 10.21
CA PRO A 87 -5.54 -0.31 9.96
C PRO A 87 -6.74 0.61 10.06
N ALA A 88 -6.75 1.51 11.03
CA ALA A 88 -7.83 2.49 11.19
C ALA A 88 -7.90 3.44 10.01
N THR A 89 -6.76 3.97 9.57
CA THR A 89 -6.68 4.86 8.40
C THR A 89 -7.13 4.16 7.12
N MET A 90 -6.72 2.91 6.94
CA MET A 90 -7.15 2.08 5.81
C MET A 90 -8.66 1.83 5.83
N ALA A 91 -9.21 1.55 7.00
CA ALA A 91 -10.66 1.31 7.16
C ALA A 91 -11.47 2.56 6.84
N GLU A 92 -11.06 3.73 7.34
CA GLU A 92 -11.72 5.00 7.07
C GLU A 92 -11.71 5.33 5.58
N GLY A 93 -10.57 5.15 4.91
CA GLY A 93 -10.41 5.40 3.48
C GLY A 93 -10.92 4.28 2.59
N ARG A 94 -11.26 3.12 3.14
CA ARG A 94 -11.65 1.91 2.41
C ARG A 94 -10.58 1.50 1.38
N VAL A 95 -9.33 1.56 1.81
CA VAL A 95 -8.17 1.26 0.98
C VAL A 95 -7.30 0.18 1.62
N ARG A 96 -6.60 -0.57 0.80
CA ARG A 96 -5.67 -1.63 1.23
C ARG A 96 -4.21 -1.22 1.10
N ARG A 97 -3.96 -0.07 0.51
CA ARG A 97 -2.63 0.50 0.29
C ARG A 97 -2.66 1.98 0.54
N ILE A 98 -1.65 2.49 1.19
CA ILE A 98 -1.54 3.91 1.51
C ILE A 98 -0.14 4.40 1.15
N PRO A 99 -0.02 5.43 0.32
CA PRO A 99 1.26 6.11 0.13
C PRO A 99 1.74 6.72 1.44
N VAL A 100 3.02 6.52 1.73
CA VAL A 100 3.69 7.05 2.91
C VAL A 100 4.48 8.28 2.49
N VAL A 101 4.30 9.37 3.22
CA VAL A 101 4.89 10.67 2.89
C VAL A 101 5.68 11.23 4.06
N ASP A 102 6.63 12.11 3.75
CA ASP A 102 7.40 12.87 4.75
C ASP A 102 6.70 14.17 5.14
N ASP A 103 7.39 15.03 5.90
CA ASP A 103 6.86 16.30 6.38
C ASP A 103 6.46 17.27 5.25
N GLU A 104 7.06 17.12 4.08
CA GLU A 104 6.81 17.97 2.91
C GLU A 104 5.74 17.38 1.98
N GLY A 105 5.21 16.21 2.32
CA GLY A 105 4.26 15.48 1.47
C GLY A 105 4.94 14.70 0.36
N THR A 106 6.26 14.59 0.39
CA THR A 106 7.02 13.81 -0.58
C THR A 106 6.85 12.32 -0.34
N LEU A 107 6.63 11.57 -1.39
CA LEU A 107 6.43 10.12 -1.33
C LEU A 107 7.73 9.42 -0.91
N VAL A 108 7.66 8.62 0.14
CA VAL A 108 8.81 7.85 0.66
C VAL A 108 8.61 6.34 0.58
N GLY A 109 7.40 5.88 0.33
CA GLY A 109 7.10 4.46 0.21
C GLY A 109 5.61 4.19 0.15
N ILE A 110 5.24 2.93 0.25
CA ILE A 110 3.85 2.48 0.30
C ILE A 110 3.69 1.45 1.42
N ALA A 111 2.60 1.56 2.19
CA ALA A 111 2.24 0.59 3.21
C ALA A 111 0.99 -0.18 2.75
N THR A 112 1.01 -1.48 2.91
CA THR A 112 -0.08 -2.36 2.48
C THR A 112 -0.74 -3.05 3.66
N LEU A 113 -2.01 -3.42 3.50
CA LEU A 113 -2.72 -4.21 4.49
C LEU A 113 -2.03 -5.56 4.73
N ASP A 114 -1.49 -6.15 3.68
CA ASP A 114 -0.79 -7.45 3.78
C ASP A 114 0.42 -7.34 4.71
N ASP A 115 1.18 -6.25 4.63
CA ASP A 115 2.32 -6.00 5.52
C ASP A 115 1.88 -5.78 6.97
N VAL A 116 0.75 -5.10 7.17
CA VAL A 116 0.16 -4.91 8.51
C VAL A 116 -0.22 -6.26 9.12
N VAL A 117 -0.90 -7.11 8.36
CA VAL A 117 -1.33 -8.43 8.82
C VAL A 117 -0.13 -9.33 9.10
N ALA A 118 0.88 -9.33 8.23
CA ALA A 118 2.09 -10.10 8.43
C ALA A 118 2.83 -9.69 9.71
N THR A 119 2.96 -8.38 9.96
CA THR A 119 3.61 -7.85 11.16
C THR A 119 2.81 -8.20 12.42
N ALA A 120 1.49 -8.09 12.38
CA ALA A 120 0.63 -8.49 13.49
C ALA A 120 0.77 -9.99 13.79
N GLY A 121 0.86 -10.81 12.75
CA GLY A 121 1.08 -12.25 12.87
C GLY A 121 2.40 -12.59 13.55
N GLU A 122 3.47 -11.90 13.20
CA GLU A 122 4.79 -12.05 13.83
C GLU A 122 4.74 -11.67 15.32
N MET A 123 4.08 -10.57 15.65
CA MET A 123 3.91 -10.13 17.04
C MET A 123 3.15 -11.15 17.86
N LEU A 124 2.08 -11.75 17.30
CA LEU A 124 1.29 -12.77 17.96
C LEU A 124 2.09 -14.07 18.15
N ASP A 125 2.90 -14.45 17.17
CA ASP A 125 3.75 -15.62 17.25
C ASP A 125 4.80 -15.47 18.35
N ASP A 126 5.46 -14.30 18.43
CA ASP A 126 6.41 -13.98 19.49
C ASP A 126 5.74 -14.03 20.88
N ALA A 127 4.55 -13.45 21.00
CA ALA A 127 3.79 -13.47 22.24
C ALA A 127 3.41 -14.92 22.65
N ALA A 128 2.99 -15.74 21.69
CA ALA A 128 2.69 -17.15 21.92
C ALA A 128 3.90 -17.91 22.41
N THR A 129 5.07 -17.65 21.85
CA THR A 129 6.35 -18.26 22.26
C THR A 129 6.66 -17.96 23.72
N VAL A 130 6.48 -16.70 24.15
CA VAL A 130 6.67 -16.31 25.55
C VAL A 130 5.70 -17.05 26.48
N ILE A 131 4.43 -17.10 26.11
CA ILE A 131 3.38 -17.77 26.91
C ILE A 131 3.68 -19.28 27.04
N GLU A 132 4.02 -19.92 25.93
CA GLU A 132 4.37 -21.36 25.94
C GLU A 132 5.59 -21.65 26.81
N GLY A 133 6.61 -20.81 26.75
CA GLY A 133 7.81 -20.93 27.60
C GLY A 133 7.46 -20.81 29.07
N GLN A 134 6.64 -19.86 29.47
CA GLN A 134 6.20 -19.67 30.85
C GLN A 134 5.31 -20.81 31.34
N SER A 135 4.41 -21.29 30.49
CA SER A 135 3.53 -22.40 30.82
C SER A 135 4.32 -23.67 31.13
N ARG A 136 5.40 -23.92 30.42
CA ARG A 136 6.29 -25.08 30.67
C ARG A 136 7.05 -24.94 31.99
N GLU A 137 7.42 -23.71 32.36
CA GLU A 137 8.09 -23.46 33.64
C GLU A 137 7.18 -23.70 34.84
N PHE A 138 5.87 -23.57 34.68
CA PHE A 138 4.87 -23.72 35.71
C PHE A 138 4.18 -25.08 35.69
N GLU A 139 4.53 -26.02 34.82
CA GLU A 139 4.02 -27.39 34.89
C GLU A 139 4.58 -28.06 36.13
N PRO A 140 3.69 -28.55 37.00
CA PRO A 140 4.17 -29.27 38.19
C PRO A 140 4.86 -30.58 37.81
N ASP A 141 6.04 -30.79 38.39
CA ASP A 141 6.71 -32.10 38.27
C ASP A 141 5.76 -33.19 38.83
N GLU A 142 5.53 -34.19 38.04
CA GLU A 142 4.77 -35.36 38.52
C GLU A 142 5.59 -36.20 39.50
#